data_3108127e7b44f58722eaaf7e7642df56
#
_entry.id   3108127e7b44f58722eaaf7e7642df56
#
_cell.length_a   1.000
_cell.length_b   1.000
_cell.length_c   1.000
_cell.angle_alpha   90.00
_cell.angle_beta   90.00
_cell.angle_gamma   90.00
#
_symmetry.space_group_name_H-M   'P 1'
#
loop_
_entity.id
_entity.type
_entity.pdbx_description
1 polymer ?
#
loop_
_entity_poly.entity_id
_entity_poly.type
_entity_poly.pdbx_seq_one_letter_code
_entity_poly.pdbx_strand_id
1 'polypeptide(L)'
;MNRRRDRETERRRDGETKLRSIPPSLRLSVSLSLCLSVSLSLAALAQSGRTPVSGKRVTVVNVFAHRIEDPNQPRSLLSGDALKKEAEEKIIPKQVIEFYDGGVRQQIQAFSPDATPARIVVLMDNSLTLQSDTKKLAGVPAAFAPEIYEGDKVMVIGYDTKPEVITEFTDDPKQLQSTLSLLRKTDTPRLFDALNVVMEDVLRPEVGFSKRVIVVVGDGLDRDSKIKFDELLSKLQDENVTVYAIQVRDRTRGALRKDAPKPAEALKQLTEGTGGRIYSMDDDVKTSVKEICDELRNNRYQLTYYPEGINTINKRLLLISSSEASIQLRYKGWHPPHKM
;
A
#
# COMPACT_ATOMS: atom_id res chain seq x y z
N MET A 1 58.18 -38.07 18.30
CA MET A 1 58.48 -39.26 17.46
C MET A 1 57.69 -39.08 16.21
N ASN A 2 58.39 -38.63 15.21
CA ASN A 2 58.68 -39.23 13.89
C ASN A 2 57.47 -39.29 12.95
N ARG A 3 57.56 -38.49 11.94
CA ARG A 3 58.20 -38.58 10.59
C ARG A 3 57.13 -38.97 9.55
N ARG A 4 56.95 -38.28 8.51
CA ARG A 4 57.60 -37.94 7.21
C ARG A 4 56.55 -38.09 6.14
N ARG A 5 56.40 -37.14 5.26
CA ARG A 5 57.00 -36.95 3.91
C ARG A 5 56.58 -38.07 2.95
N ASP A 6 56.21 -37.88 1.73
CA ASP A 6 56.68 -37.05 0.62
C ASP A 6 55.71 -37.24 -0.58
N ARG A 7 55.53 -36.19 -1.38
CA ARG A 7 55.95 -36.00 -2.78
C ARG A 7 55.18 -36.65 -3.94
N GLU A 8 54.80 -35.73 -4.84
CA GLU A 8 55.05 -35.73 -6.32
C GLU A 8 54.27 -36.75 -7.14
N THR A 9 53.73 -36.45 -8.29
CA THR A 9 54.24 -35.75 -9.49
C THR A 9 53.12 -35.54 -10.54
N GLU A 10 53.31 -34.48 -11.28
CA GLU A 10 52.80 -34.13 -12.62
C GLU A 10 52.38 -35.28 -13.54
N ARG A 11 51.32 -35.00 -14.32
CA ARG A 11 51.36 -35.22 -15.80
C ARG A 11 50.31 -34.39 -16.53
N ARG A 12 50.86 -33.47 -17.30
CA ARG A 12 50.21 -32.85 -18.46
C ARG A 12 49.82 -33.93 -19.45
N ARG A 13 48.69 -33.74 -20.10
CA ARG A 13 48.50 -34.15 -21.51
C ARG A 13 47.55 -33.22 -22.20
N ASP A 14 48.13 -32.55 -23.20
CA ASP A 14 47.52 -31.75 -24.22
C ASP A 14 46.55 -32.61 -25.08
N GLY A 15 45.45 -32.02 -25.46
CA GLY A 15 44.49 -32.61 -26.39
C GLY A 15 43.86 -31.49 -27.24
N GLU A 16 44.63 -31.06 -28.25
CA GLU A 16 44.09 -30.24 -29.33
C GLU A 16 42.99 -30.98 -30.07
N THR A 17 41.85 -30.37 -30.20
CA THR A 17 40.83 -30.82 -31.15
C THR A 17 40.57 -29.73 -32.19
N LYS A 18 40.98 -30.03 -33.41
CA LYS A 18 40.91 -29.26 -34.65
C LYS A 18 39.49 -28.71 -34.92
N LEU A 19 39.40 -27.38 -35.07
CA LEU A 19 38.29 -26.70 -35.74
C LEU A 19 38.32 -27.02 -37.24
N ARG A 20 37.30 -27.67 -37.74
CA ARG A 20 37.02 -27.78 -39.18
C ARG A 20 36.44 -26.46 -39.69
N SER A 21 37.11 -25.84 -40.60
CA SER A 21 36.70 -24.64 -41.35
C SER A 21 35.49 -24.93 -42.24
N ILE A 22 34.45 -24.14 -42.13
CA ILE A 22 33.28 -24.11 -43.04
C ILE A 22 33.50 -22.91 -44.00
N PRO A 23 33.29 -23.10 -45.34
CA PRO A 23 33.61 -22.07 -46.33
C PRO A 23 32.61 -20.88 -46.32
N PRO A 24 33.05 -19.70 -46.74
CA PRO A 24 32.30 -18.43 -46.55
C PRO A 24 31.42 -18.04 -47.75
N SER A 25 30.46 -18.87 -48.15
CA SER A 25 29.63 -18.50 -49.32
C SER A 25 28.12 -18.61 -49.16
N LEU A 26 27.61 -18.76 -47.92
CA LEU A 26 26.14 -18.86 -47.71
C LEU A 26 25.64 -18.09 -46.50
N ARG A 27 26.13 -16.87 -46.28
CA ARG A 27 25.63 -16.03 -45.16
C ARG A 27 25.42 -14.58 -45.56
N LEU A 28 24.71 -14.30 -46.65
CA LEU A 28 24.42 -12.90 -46.97
C LEU A 28 23.09 -12.67 -47.67
N SER A 29 22.00 -13.26 -47.23
CA SER A 29 20.70 -12.86 -47.79
C SER A 29 19.49 -12.91 -46.85
N VAL A 30 19.64 -13.32 -45.58
CA VAL A 30 18.47 -13.41 -44.67
C VAL A 30 18.48 -12.39 -43.53
N SER A 31 19.60 -11.71 -43.24
CA SER A 31 19.71 -10.79 -42.09
C SER A 31 19.36 -9.33 -42.40
N LEU A 32 19.27 -8.89 -43.65
CA LEU A 32 18.97 -7.47 -43.96
C LEU A 32 17.47 -7.16 -44.02
N SER A 33 16.62 -8.16 -44.27
CA SER A 33 15.16 -7.92 -44.38
C SER A 33 14.44 -7.85 -43.01
N LEU A 34 15.00 -8.51 -41.98
CA LEU A 34 14.39 -8.52 -40.63
C LEU A 34 14.80 -7.30 -39.80
N CYS A 35 15.99 -6.72 -40.06
CA CYS A 35 16.43 -5.52 -39.34
C CYS A 35 15.75 -4.23 -39.81
N LEU A 36 15.25 -4.16 -41.07
CA LEU A 36 14.54 -2.99 -41.56
C LEU A 36 13.11 -2.89 -41.06
N SER A 37 12.45 -4.02 -40.79
CA SER A 37 11.06 -4.02 -40.29
C SER A 37 10.97 -3.70 -38.80
N VAL A 38 11.99 -4.06 -38.01
CA VAL A 38 12.03 -3.75 -36.56
C VAL A 38 12.48 -2.30 -36.33
N SER A 39 13.34 -1.75 -37.16
CA SER A 39 13.79 -0.35 -37.02
C SER A 39 12.72 0.66 -37.44
N LEU A 40 11.81 0.33 -38.39
CA LEU A 40 10.69 1.22 -38.72
C LEU A 40 9.61 1.24 -37.62
N SER A 41 9.40 0.15 -36.91
CA SER A 41 8.42 0.13 -35.80
C SER A 41 8.94 0.84 -34.54
N LEU A 42 10.25 0.86 -34.28
CA LEU A 42 10.81 1.65 -33.19
C LEU A 42 10.88 3.16 -33.50
N ALA A 43 11.08 3.53 -34.77
CA ALA A 43 11.07 4.94 -35.18
C ALA A 43 9.66 5.55 -35.14
N ALA A 44 8.61 4.75 -35.37
CA ALA A 44 7.23 5.22 -35.22
C ALA A 44 6.79 5.43 -33.75
N LEU A 45 7.42 4.72 -32.79
CA LEU A 45 7.23 4.93 -31.36
C LEU A 45 8.06 6.12 -30.81
N ALA A 46 9.16 6.47 -31.47
CA ALA A 46 9.99 7.61 -31.04
C ALA A 46 9.49 8.96 -31.60
N GLN A 47 8.58 8.96 -32.57
CA GLN A 47 7.98 10.17 -33.16
C GLN A 47 6.57 10.47 -32.66
N SER A 48 6.06 9.75 -31.67
CA SER A 48 4.96 10.29 -30.87
C SER A 48 5.53 11.44 -30.05
N GLY A 49 5.70 12.57 -30.71
CA GLY A 49 5.99 13.82 -30.05
C GLY A 49 5.00 13.91 -28.89
N ARG A 50 5.50 14.10 -27.69
CA ARG A 50 4.72 14.56 -26.55
C ARG A 50 4.10 15.90 -26.96
N THR A 51 3.01 15.86 -27.70
CA THR A 51 2.06 16.94 -27.66
C THR A 51 1.68 17.00 -26.17
N PRO A 52 1.86 18.13 -25.51
CA PRO A 52 1.26 18.32 -24.21
C PRO A 52 -0.23 18.15 -24.46
N VAL A 53 -0.76 16.96 -24.16
CA VAL A 53 -2.19 16.77 -24.06
C VAL A 53 -2.57 17.68 -22.92
N SER A 54 -3.10 18.86 -23.25
CA SER A 54 -3.82 19.75 -22.35
C SER A 54 -5.12 19.03 -21.91
N GLY A 55 -4.97 17.77 -21.49
CA GLY A 55 -6.05 16.96 -20.95
C GLY A 55 -6.21 17.30 -19.48
N LYS A 56 -7.42 17.67 -19.10
CA LYS A 56 -7.79 17.78 -17.69
C LYS A 56 -7.31 16.52 -16.97
N ARG A 57 -6.48 16.65 -15.95
CA ARG A 57 -5.92 15.52 -15.22
C ARG A 57 -7.02 14.91 -14.34
N VAL A 58 -7.27 13.63 -14.52
CA VAL A 58 -8.20 12.87 -13.66
C VAL A 58 -7.64 12.83 -12.26
N THR A 59 -8.47 13.15 -11.28
CA THR A 59 -8.16 13.00 -9.87
C THR A 59 -8.95 11.84 -9.29
N VAL A 60 -8.29 11.04 -8.47
CA VAL A 60 -8.88 9.86 -7.81
C VAL A 60 -8.94 10.09 -6.31
N VAL A 61 -10.08 9.82 -5.71
CA VAL A 61 -10.28 9.80 -4.25
C VAL A 61 -10.76 8.42 -3.85
N ASN A 62 -10.05 7.82 -2.88
CA ASN A 62 -10.49 6.57 -2.29
C ASN A 62 -11.58 6.84 -1.25
N VAL A 63 -12.66 6.09 -1.34
CA VAL A 63 -13.82 6.21 -0.46
C VAL A 63 -14.17 4.84 0.08
N PHE A 64 -14.30 4.72 1.38
CA PHE A 64 -14.94 3.57 2.01
C PHE A 64 -16.42 3.86 2.16
N ALA A 65 -17.24 3.02 1.56
CA ALA A 65 -18.69 3.19 1.52
C ALA A 65 -19.38 1.84 1.77
N HIS A 66 -20.33 1.82 2.67
CA HIS A 66 -21.16 0.63 2.93
C HIS A 66 -22.58 1.03 3.34
N ARG A 67 -23.53 0.15 3.08
CA ARG A 67 -24.89 0.30 3.58
C ARG A 67 -24.99 -0.26 4.99
N ILE A 68 -25.63 0.47 5.89
CA ILE A 68 -26.00 -0.04 7.20
C ILE A 68 -27.12 -1.07 6.95
N GLU A 69 -26.86 -2.33 7.29
CA GLU A 69 -27.89 -3.37 7.24
C GLU A 69 -28.93 -3.10 8.33
N ASP A 70 -30.21 -3.18 7.99
CA ASP A 70 -31.28 -3.15 8.96
C ASP A 70 -31.24 -4.46 9.77
N PRO A 71 -31.00 -4.42 11.09
CA PRO A 71 -30.92 -5.63 11.91
C PRO A 71 -32.21 -6.44 11.93
N ASN A 72 -33.34 -5.83 11.50
CA ASN A 72 -34.65 -6.49 11.45
C ASN A 72 -34.96 -7.10 10.07
N GLN A 73 -34.09 -6.92 9.07
CA GLN A 73 -34.29 -7.50 7.76
C GLN A 73 -33.89 -8.99 7.78
N PRO A 74 -34.79 -9.94 7.52
CA PRO A 74 -34.45 -11.34 7.51
C PRO A 74 -33.42 -11.64 6.43
N ARG A 75 -32.28 -12.24 6.81
CA ARG A 75 -31.29 -12.77 5.87
C ARG A 75 -31.98 -13.86 5.05
N SER A 76 -32.27 -13.57 3.79
CA SER A 76 -32.84 -14.56 2.89
C SER A 76 -31.77 -15.62 2.57
N LEU A 77 -32.14 -16.89 2.66
CA LEU A 77 -31.34 -18.01 2.15
C LEU A 77 -31.46 -18.00 0.62
N LEU A 78 -30.66 -17.17 -0.03
CA LEU A 78 -30.67 -17.00 -1.49
C LEU A 78 -29.78 -18.05 -2.15
N SER A 79 -30.17 -18.53 -3.31
CA SER A 79 -29.41 -19.45 -4.13
C SER A 79 -28.93 -18.78 -5.42
N GLY A 80 -27.69 -19.09 -5.86
CA GLY A 80 -27.17 -18.83 -7.20
C GLY A 80 -27.39 -17.41 -7.77
N ASP A 81 -28.38 -17.28 -8.67
CA ASP A 81 -28.64 -16.01 -9.38
C ASP A 81 -29.19 -14.92 -8.46
N ALA A 82 -29.89 -15.29 -7.38
CA ALA A 82 -30.35 -14.33 -6.40
C ALA A 82 -29.21 -13.75 -5.57
N LEU A 83 -28.13 -14.51 -5.32
CA LEU A 83 -26.92 -14.00 -4.65
C LEU A 83 -26.18 -12.98 -5.55
N LYS A 84 -26.13 -13.19 -6.86
CA LYS A 84 -25.54 -12.23 -7.79
C LYS A 84 -26.31 -10.92 -7.81
N LYS A 85 -27.65 -11.01 -7.86
CA LYS A 85 -28.52 -9.84 -7.84
C LYS A 85 -28.38 -9.07 -6.52
N GLU A 86 -28.30 -9.77 -5.38
CA GLU A 86 -28.05 -9.15 -4.07
C GLU A 86 -26.68 -8.47 -4.02
N ALA A 87 -25.63 -9.08 -4.60
CA ALA A 87 -24.30 -8.47 -4.69
C ALA A 87 -24.30 -7.22 -5.57
N GLU A 88 -25.06 -7.20 -6.67
CA GLU A 88 -25.23 -6.01 -7.52
C GLU A 88 -26.04 -4.91 -6.81
N GLU A 89 -27.07 -5.27 -6.05
CA GLU A 89 -27.87 -4.33 -5.24
C GLU A 89 -27.06 -3.71 -4.08
N LYS A 90 -26.00 -4.38 -3.62
CA LYS A 90 -25.07 -3.83 -2.62
C LYS A 90 -24.15 -2.75 -3.18
N ILE A 91 -23.93 -2.69 -4.49
CA ILE A 91 -23.10 -1.66 -5.12
C ILE A 91 -23.79 -0.30 -4.97
N ILE A 92 -23.05 0.66 -4.43
CA ILE A 92 -23.52 2.02 -4.23
C ILE A 92 -23.41 2.78 -5.56
N PRO A 93 -24.52 3.23 -6.16
CA PRO A 93 -24.48 3.93 -7.43
C PRO A 93 -24.01 5.38 -7.27
N LYS A 94 -23.30 5.92 -8.27
CA LYS A 94 -22.79 7.29 -8.23
C LYS A 94 -23.87 8.36 -8.10
N GLN A 95 -25.11 8.07 -8.50
CA GLN A 95 -26.23 9.02 -8.51
C GLN A 95 -26.64 9.46 -7.10
N VAL A 96 -26.37 8.63 -6.09
CA VAL A 96 -26.67 8.93 -4.69
C VAL A 96 -25.52 9.66 -3.98
N ILE A 97 -24.40 9.87 -4.67
CA ILE A 97 -23.20 10.49 -4.11
C ILE A 97 -23.06 11.92 -4.59
N GLU A 98 -22.87 12.84 -3.68
CA GLU A 98 -22.51 14.22 -3.95
C GLU A 98 -21.08 14.49 -3.50
N PHE A 99 -20.35 15.27 -4.29
CA PHE A 99 -18.94 15.54 -4.02
C PHE A 99 -18.60 17.01 -4.20
N TYR A 100 -17.87 17.57 -3.21
CA TYR A 100 -17.36 18.93 -3.22
C TYR A 100 -15.85 18.91 -2.95
N ASP A 101 -15.09 19.66 -3.73
CA ASP A 101 -13.66 19.92 -3.53
C ASP A 101 -13.45 21.42 -3.35
N GLY A 102 -12.87 21.82 -2.21
CA GLY A 102 -12.67 23.25 -1.87
C GLY A 102 -13.95 24.08 -1.83
N GLY A 103 -15.07 23.46 -1.48
CA GLY A 103 -16.40 24.11 -1.43
C GLY A 103 -17.12 24.19 -2.77
N VAL A 104 -16.50 23.74 -3.87
CA VAL A 104 -17.12 23.73 -5.20
C VAL A 104 -17.63 22.32 -5.51
N ARG A 105 -18.91 22.21 -5.90
CA ARG A 105 -19.50 20.94 -6.34
C ARG A 105 -18.78 20.46 -7.60
N GLN A 106 -18.33 19.20 -7.59
CA GLN A 106 -17.63 18.57 -8.70
C GLN A 106 -18.49 17.52 -9.39
N GLN A 107 -18.29 17.38 -10.70
CA GLN A 107 -18.94 16.34 -11.46
C GLN A 107 -18.19 15.02 -11.29
N ILE A 108 -18.84 14.02 -10.68
CA ILE A 108 -18.29 12.67 -10.53
C ILE A 108 -18.31 11.98 -11.90
N GLN A 109 -17.14 11.60 -12.41
CA GLN A 109 -17.01 10.82 -13.64
C GLN A 109 -17.37 9.36 -13.39
N ALA A 110 -16.73 8.75 -12.39
CA ALA A 110 -17.01 7.38 -11.96
C ALA A 110 -16.99 7.27 -10.43
N PHE A 111 -17.84 6.40 -9.92
CA PHE A 111 -17.84 5.91 -8.55
C PHE A 111 -18.06 4.40 -8.61
N SER A 112 -17.04 3.61 -8.39
CA SER A 112 -17.08 2.16 -8.58
C SER A 112 -16.28 1.43 -7.51
N PRO A 113 -16.68 0.18 -7.17
CA PRO A 113 -15.87 -0.67 -6.31
C PRO A 113 -14.44 -0.77 -6.83
N ASP A 114 -13.47 -0.70 -5.92
CA ASP A 114 -12.06 -0.87 -6.23
C ASP A 114 -11.69 -2.36 -6.21
N ALA A 115 -11.65 -2.98 -7.38
CA ALA A 115 -11.31 -4.41 -7.55
C ALA A 115 -9.80 -4.68 -7.60
N THR A 116 -8.96 -3.64 -7.49
CA THR A 116 -7.51 -3.83 -7.57
C THR A 116 -6.97 -4.58 -6.35
N PRO A 117 -5.88 -5.38 -6.49
CA PRO A 117 -5.27 -6.04 -5.36
C PRO A 117 -4.60 -5.06 -4.40
N ALA A 118 -4.50 -5.45 -3.13
CA ALA A 118 -3.88 -4.64 -2.08
C ALA A 118 -2.39 -4.93 -1.92
N ARG A 119 -1.63 -3.86 -1.62
CA ARG A 119 -0.27 -3.91 -1.07
C ARG A 119 -0.34 -3.38 0.34
N ILE A 120 -0.24 -4.28 1.31
CA ILE A 120 -0.40 -3.99 2.73
C ILE A 120 0.97 -4.05 3.38
N VAL A 121 1.42 -2.95 3.97
CA VAL A 121 2.63 -2.92 4.81
C VAL A 121 2.20 -2.89 6.27
N VAL A 122 2.54 -3.93 7.02
CA VAL A 122 2.42 -3.96 8.48
C VAL A 122 3.68 -3.33 9.06
N LEU A 123 3.56 -2.09 9.52
CA LEU A 123 4.65 -1.30 10.07
C LEU A 123 4.64 -1.40 11.59
N MET A 124 5.59 -2.16 12.14
CA MET A 124 5.61 -2.56 13.56
C MET A 124 6.61 -1.76 14.35
N ASP A 125 6.18 -1.17 15.45
CA ASP A 125 7.07 -0.54 16.43
C ASP A 125 7.96 -1.60 17.09
N ASN A 126 9.24 -1.54 16.78
CA ASN A 126 10.27 -2.43 17.32
C ASN A 126 11.20 -1.69 18.32
N SER A 127 10.75 -0.55 18.84
CA SER A 127 11.55 0.28 19.75
C SER A 127 11.55 -0.23 21.18
N LEU A 128 12.60 0.16 21.93
CA LEU A 128 12.72 -0.15 23.36
C LEU A 128 11.66 0.55 24.21
N THR A 129 11.10 1.64 23.72
CA THR A 129 10.10 2.43 24.47
C THR A 129 8.73 1.77 24.48
N LEU A 130 8.45 0.92 23.51
CA LEU A 130 7.17 0.20 23.45
C LEU A 130 7.10 -0.89 24.54
N GLN A 131 6.18 -0.75 25.47
CA GLN A 131 6.00 -1.65 26.61
C GLN A 131 5.07 -2.84 26.30
N SER A 132 5.00 -3.29 25.07
CA SER A 132 4.21 -4.44 24.69
C SER A 132 5.03 -5.72 24.60
N ASP A 133 4.38 -6.87 24.84
CA ASP A 133 4.97 -8.18 24.60
C ASP A 133 5.20 -8.36 23.08
N THR A 134 6.45 -8.65 22.70
CA THR A 134 6.80 -8.93 21.30
C THR A 134 5.99 -10.06 20.69
N LYS A 135 5.54 -11.05 21.49
CA LYS A 135 4.67 -12.14 21.03
C LYS A 135 3.29 -11.64 20.61
N LYS A 136 2.72 -10.67 21.35
CA LYS A 136 1.44 -10.06 20.95
C LYS A 136 1.59 -9.27 19.65
N LEU A 137 2.66 -8.49 19.52
CA LEU A 137 2.93 -7.71 18.31
C LEU A 137 3.08 -8.61 17.08
N ALA A 138 3.86 -9.68 17.22
CA ALA A 138 4.11 -10.64 16.16
C ALA A 138 2.87 -11.47 15.76
N GLY A 139 1.85 -11.52 16.60
CA GLY A 139 0.54 -12.10 16.27
C GLY A 139 -0.21 -11.33 15.18
N VAL A 140 0.11 -10.02 14.99
CA VAL A 140 -0.57 -9.20 13.98
C VAL A 140 -0.28 -9.65 12.56
N PRO A 141 0.97 -9.81 12.09
CA PRO A 141 1.25 -10.34 10.76
C PRO A 141 0.63 -11.71 10.52
N ALA A 142 0.69 -12.60 11.51
CA ALA A 142 0.11 -13.94 11.42
C ALA A 142 -1.42 -13.92 11.25
N ALA A 143 -2.10 -12.89 11.78
CA ALA A 143 -3.54 -12.72 11.63
C ALA A 143 -3.96 -12.36 10.19
N PHE A 144 -3.06 -11.78 9.38
CA PHE A 144 -3.33 -11.53 7.96
C PHE A 144 -3.35 -12.81 7.13
N ALA A 145 -2.63 -13.85 7.53
CA ALA A 145 -2.46 -15.07 6.74
C ALA A 145 -3.77 -15.71 6.24
N PRO A 146 -4.82 -15.86 7.05
CA PRO A 146 -6.11 -16.40 6.59
C PRO A 146 -6.97 -15.38 5.84
N GLU A 147 -6.63 -14.09 5.87
CA GLU A 147 -7.45 -13.00 5.34
C GLU A 147 -6.95 -12.45 4.00
N ILE A 148 -5.76 -12.87 3.54
CA ILE A 148 -5.20 -12.46 2.25
C ILE A 148 -6.10 -12.98 1.12
N TYR A 149 -6.54 -12.06 0.25
CA TYR A 149 -7.31 -12.38 -0.93
C TYR A 149 -6.39 -12.56 -2.15
N GLU A 150 -6.91 -13.22 -3.19
CA GLU A 150 -6.14 -13.46 -4.42
C GLU A 150 -5.56 -12.16 -5.00
N GLY A 151 -4.24 -12.13 -5.16
CA GLY A 151 -3.48 -10.97 -5.64
C GLY A 151 -3.04 -9.98 -4.58
N ASP A 152 -3.62 -10.01 -3.37
CA ASP A 152 -3.16 -9.19 -2.25
C ASP A 152 -1.81 -9.70 -1.73
N LYS A 153 -0.96 -8.79 -1.26
CA LYS A 153 0.31 -9.15 -0.62
C LYS A 153 0.55 -8.31 0.62
N VAL A 154 1.18 -8.94 1.60
CA VAL A 154 1.55 -8.33 2.88
C VAL A 154 3.07 -8.30 3.01
N MET A 155 3.62 -7.15 3.38
CA MET A 155 5.01 -6.95 3.78
C MET A 155 5.04 -6.59 5.25
N VAL A 156 6.06 -7.06 5.97
CA VAL A 156 6.26 -6.70 7.37
C VAL A 156 7.56 -5.91 7.53
N ILE A 157 7.46 -4.74 8.12
CA ILE A 157 8.56 -3.84 8.40
C ILE A 157 8.56 -3.51 9.89
N GLY A 158 9.69 -3.74 10.55
CA GLY A 158 9.94 -3.23 11.90
C GLY A 158 10.57 -1.85 11.84
N TYR A 159 10.25 -0.96 12.77
CA TYR A 159 10.93 0.33 12.87
C TYR A 159 11.34 0.67 14.29
N ASP A 160 12.50 1.29 14.38
CA ASP A 160 13.02 2.05 15.51
C ASP A 160 13.55 3.39 14.96
N THR A 161 14.87 3.62 14.98
CA THR A 161 15.49 4.77 14.30
C THR A 161 15.52 4.63 12.78
N LYS A 162 15.33 3.41 12.26
CA LYS A 162 15.25 3.10 10.82
C LYS A 162 14.24 1.99 10.59
N PRO A 163 13.53 2.01 9.45
CA PRO A 163 12.74 0.87 9.03
C PRO A 163 13.65 -0.27 8.55
N GLU A 164 13.30 -1.50 8.92
CA GLU A 164 13.97 -2.74 8.51
C GLU A 164 12.93 -3.73 7.99
N VAL A 165 13.15 -4.26 6.79
CA VAL A 165 12.25 -5.26 6.20
C VAL A 165 12.44 -6.59 6.96
N ILE A 166 11.35 -7.08 7.53
CA ILE A 166 11.30 -8.37 8.23
C ILE A 166 10.82 -9.46 7.29
N THR A 167 9.80 -9.15 6.49
CA THR A 167 9.25 -10.07 5.48
C THR A 167 8.86 -9.26 4.25
N GLU A 168 9.38 -9.65 3.09
CA GLU A 168 9.04 -9.06 1.79
C GLU A 168 7.57 -9.30 1.44
N PHE A 169 7.05 -8.60 0.40
CA PHE A 169 5.69 -8.80 -0.05
C PHE A 169 5.38 -10.25 -0.38
N THR A 170 4.53 -10.86 0.43
CA THR A 170 4.15 -12.26 0.33
C THR A 170 2.66 -12.46 0.51
N ASP A 171 2.14 -13.52 -0.09
CA ASP A 171 0.83 -14.12 0.15
C ASP A 171 0.95 -15.48 0.84
N ASP A 172 2.17 -15.91 1.19
CA ASP A 172 2.44 -17.17 1.88
C ASP A 172 2.18 -17.06 3.39
N PRO A 173 1.17 -17.76 3.93
CA PRO A 173 0.86 -17.76 5.36
C PRO A 173 2.04 -18.17 6.27
N LYS A 174 2.91 -19.07 5.79
CA LYS A 174 4.06 -19.56 6.57
C LYS A 174 5.10 -18.48 6.77
N GLN A 175 5.34 -17.63 5.75
CA GLN A 175 6.27 -16.53 5.85
C GLN A 175 5.77 -15.49 6.86
N LEU A 176 4.48 -15.16 6.86
CA LEU A 176 3.88 -14.24 7.83
C LEU A 176 3.92 -14.76 9.26
N GLN A 177 3.75 -16.07 9.46
CA GLN A 177 3.85 -16.69 10.78
C GLN A 177 5.31 -16.74 11.31
N SER A 178 6.30 -16.83 10.43
CA SER A 178 7.72 -16.89 10.83
C SER A 178 8.29 -15.55 11.32
N THR A 179 7.58 -14.46 11.11
CA THR A 179 7.96 -13.09 11.51
C THR A 179 8.24 -12.94 13.02
N LEU A 180 7.68 -13.84 13.84
CA LEU A 180 7.76 -13.85 15.31
C LEU A 180 9.19 -13.81 15.86
N SER A 181 10.16 -14.46 15.19
CA SER A 181 11.53 -14.61 15.70
C SER A 181 12.44 -13.43 15.38
N LEU A 182 12.00 -12.51 14.53
CA LEU A 182 12.83 -11.45 13.97
C LEU A 182 12.62 -10.08 14.64
N LEU A 183 11.57 -9.93 15.46
CA LEU A 183 11.33 -8.70 16.20
C LEU A 183 12.33 -8.58 17.36
N ARG A 184 13.09 -7.50 17.36
CA ARG A 184 14.02 -7.13 18.41
C ARG A 184 13.67 -5.75 18.91
N LYS A 185 13.59 -5.57 20.23
CA LYS A 185 13.48 -4.23 20.79
C LYS A 185 14.86 -3.58 20.76
N THR A 186 14.96 -2.59 19.91
CA THR A 186 16.17 -1.79 19.74
C THR A 186 15.88 -0.32 20.08
N ASP A 187 16.51 0.61 19.55
CA ASP A 187 16.56 2.05 19.79
C ASP A 187 15.20 2.76 19.97
N THR A 188 15.13 4.05 19.75
CA THR A 188 13.96 4.93 19.91
C THR A 188 13.14 4.99 18.62
N PRO A 189 11.78 5.16 18.68
CA PRO A 189 10.96 5.13 17.49
C PRO A 189 11.03 6.45 16.70
N ARG A 190 11.21 6.35 15.39
CA ARG A 190 11.05 7.42 14.40
C ARG A 190 9.91 7.06 13.46
N LEU A 191 8.70 7.08 14.00
CA LEU A 191 7.49 6.67 13.28
C LEU A 191 7.29 7.46 11.98
N PHE A 192 7.45 8.78 12.01
CA PHE A 192 7.15 9.62 10.85
C PHE A 192 8.17 9.41 9.73
N ASP A 193 9.47 9.26 10.07
CA ASP A 193 10.48 8.90 9.08
C ASP A 193 10.22 7.51 8.49
N ALA A 194 9.83 6.53 9.32
CA ALA A 194 9.51 5.18 8.87
C ALA A 194 8.31 5.17 7.92
N LEU A 195 7.23 5.88 8.25
CA LEU A 195 6.06 6.03 7.37
C LEU A 195 6.44 6.68 6.03
N ASN A 196 7.30 7.72 6.06
CA ASN A 196 7.76 8.37 4.85
C ASN A 196 8.57 7.43 3.96
N VAL A 197 9.50 6.65 4.53
CA VAL A 197 10.29 5.64 3.79
C VAL A 197 9.37 4.56 3.20
N VAL A 198 8.44 4.02 3.98
CA VAL A 198 7.48 3.01 3.48
C VAL A 198 6.66 3.56 2.32
N MET A 199 6.20 4.80 2.42
CA MET A 199 5.43 5.42 1.35
C MET A 199 6.29 5.65 0.08
N GLU A 200 7.50 6.23 0.24
CA GLU A 200 8.36 6.64 -0.88
C GLU A 200 9.04 5.44 -1.57
N ASP A 201 9.63 4.55 -0.77
CA ASP A 201 10.53 3.52 -1.27
C ASP A 201 9.84 2.16 -1.47
N VAL A 202 8.72 1.91 -0.77
CA VAL A 202 8.01 0.62 -0.82
C VAL A 202 6.71 0.74 -1.61
N LEU A 203 5.81 1.68 -1.24
CA LEU A 203 4.47 1.72 -1.83
C LEU A 203 4.38 2.56 -3.11
N ARG A 204 5.21 3.61 -3.27
CA ARG A 204 5.21 4.41 -4.50
C ARG A 204 5.70 3.62 -5.71
N PRO A 205 6.72 2.74 -5.64
CA PRO A 205 7.12 1.88 -6.74
C PRO A 205 6.05 0.86 -7.15
N GLU A 206 5.12 0.50 -6.26
CA GLU A 206 3.96 -0.34 -6.55
C GLU A 206 2.95 0.46 -7.40
N VAL A 207 3.37 0.74 -8.65
CA VAL A 207 2.57 1.52 -9.61
C VAL A 207 1.43 0.68 -10.17
N GLY A 208 0.35 1.35 -10.58
CA GLY A 208 -0.80 0.73 -11.21
C GLY A 208 -2.01 0.71 -10.28
N PHE A 209 -2.64 -0.44 -10.19
CA PHE A 209 -3.96 -0.57 -9.58
C PHE A 209 -3.97 -1.14 -8.17
N SER A 210 -2.81 -1.24 -7.52
CA SER A 210 -2.74 -1.79 -6.16
C SER A 210 -3.27 -0.81 -5.11
N LYS A 211 -4.11 -1.31 -4.21
CA LYS A 211 -4.50 -0.58 -3.00
C LYS A 211 -3.29 -0.44 -2.10
N ARG A 212 -2.86 0.78 -1.80
CA ARG A 212 -1.69 1.07 -0.96
C ARG A 212 -2.12 1.32 0.46
N VAL A 213 -1.72 0.41 1.35
CA VAL A 213 -2.19 0.38 2.74
C VAL A 213 -1.01 0.24 3.69
N ILE A 214 -1.00 1.03 4.76
CA ILE A 214 -0.08 0.85 5.89
C ILE A 214 -0.92 0.54 7.13
N VAL A 215 -0.55 -0.52 7.84
CA VAL A 215 -1.12 -0.86 9.15
C VAL A 215 -0.05 -0.62 10.20
N VAL A 216 -0.15 0.49 10.91
CA VAL A 216 0.77 0.83 12.00
C VAL A 216 0.42 0.03 13.24
N VAL A 217 1.41 -0.68 13.79
CA VAL A 217 1.27 -1.46 15.03
C VAL A 217 2.19 -0.84 16.07
N GLY A 218 1.63 -0.08 17.00
CA GLY A 218 2.40 0.65 18.01
C GLY A 218 1.57 1.63 18.81
N ASP A 219 2.21 2.42 19.66
CA ASP A 219 1.55 3.44 20.49
C ASP A 219 1.47 4.83 19.83
N GLY A 220 2.11 4.99 18.65
CA GLY A 220 2.16 6.26 17.92
C GLY A 220 3.25 7.23 18.38
N LEU A 221 4.16 6.79 19.25
CA LEU A 221 5.27 7.61 19.71
C LEU A 221 6.24 7.88 18.55
N ASP A 222 6.59 9.15 18.38
CA ASP A 222 7.66 9.60 17.49
C ASP A 222 8.72 10.37 18.26
N ARG A 223 9.99 10.01 18.03
CA ARG A 223 11.13 10.75 18.58
C ARG A 223 12.11 11.06 17.46
N ASP A 224 12.39 12.33 17.29
CA ASP A 224 13.47 12.82 16.44
C ASP A 224 13.35 12.47 14.94
N SER A 225 12.14 12.18 14.43
CA SER A 225 11.92 12.12 12.99
C SER A 225 12.27 13.45 12.33
N LYS A 226 12.87 13.39 11.15
CA LYS A 226 13.28 14.57 10.38
C LYS A 226 12.09 15.19 9.66
N ILE A 227 11.19 14.35 9.12
CA ILE A 227 9.99 14.83 8.48
C ILE A 227 9.01 15.38 9.51
N LYS A 228 8.33 16.48 9.18
CA LYS A 228 7.26 17.05 10.00
C LYS A 228 5.96 16.28 9.79
N PHE A 229 5.15 16.19 10.83
CA PHE A 229 3.87 15.48 10.80
C PHE A 229 2.93 15.94 9.68
N ASP A 230 2.75 17.27 9.53
CA ASP A 230 1.85 17.81 8.50
C ASP A 230 2.34 17.55 7.09
N GLU A 231 3.66 17.53 6.87
CA GLU A 231 4.27 17.19 5.60
C GLU A 231 4.04 15.72 5.27
N LEU A 232 4.28 14.81 6.23
CA LEU A 232 4.02 13.38 6.09
C LEU A 232 2.56 13.12 5.74
N LEU A 233 1.62 13.69 6.53
CA LEU A 233 0.19 13.49 6.31
C LEU A 233 -0.23 13.97 4.91
N SER A 234 0.30 15.13 4.49
CA SER A 234 0.03 15.67 3.15
C SER A 234 0.54 14.74 2.05
N LYS A 235 1.73 14.15 2.20
CA LYS A 235 2.28 13.19 1.24
C LYS A 235 1.45 11.90 1.17
N LEU A 236 1.06 11.34 2.32
CA LEU A 236 0.20 10.16 2.39
C LEU A 236 -1.14 10.39 1.68
N GLN A 237 -1.72 11.57 1.87
CA GLN A 237 -2.96 12.00 1.20
C GLN A 237 -2.79 12.17 -0.31
N ASP A 238 -1.66 12.72 -0.77
CA ASP A 238 -1.37 12.93 -2.20
C ASP A 238 -1.20 11.59 -2.92
N GLU A 239 -0.49 10.66 -2.29
CA GLU A 239 -0.27 9.31 -2.81
C GLU A 239 -1.46 8.36 -2.63
N ASN A 240 -2.58 8.83 -2.04
CA ASN A 240 -3.76 8.02 -1.74
C ASN A 240 -3.43 6.75 -0.93
N VAL A 241 -2.45 6.82 -0.04
CA VAL A 241 -2.13 5.75 0.91
C VAL A 241 -3.14 5.78 2.05
N THR A 242 -3.74 4.64 2.36
CA THR A 242 -4.64 4.50 3.51
C THR A 242 -3.86 3.98 4.71
N VAL A 243 -3.97 4.66 5.85
CA VAL A 243 -3.32 4.25 7.10
C VAL A 243 -4.34 3.70 8.07
N TYR A 244 -4.18 2.46 8.49
CA TYR A 244 -4.84 1.87 9.65
C TYR A 244 -3.86 1.83 10.82
N ALA A 245 -4.39 1.72 12.03
CA ALA A 245 -3.56 1.50 13.22
C ALA A 245 -4.16 0.40 14.11
N ILE A 246 -3.30 -0.48 14.61
CA ILE A 246 -3.58 -1.38 15.73
C ILE A 246 -2.80 -0.80 16.91
N GLN A 247 -3.50 0.00 17.71
CA GLN A 247 -2.90 0.81 18.73
C GLN A 247 -2.57 0.02 19.98
N VAL A 248 -1.31 0.04 20.39
CA VAL A 248 -0.87 -0.37 21.73
C VAL A 248 -1.14 0.79 22.69
N ARG A 249 -1.64 0.50 23.89
CA ARG A 249 -1.91 1.54 24.89
C ARG A 249 -0.64 2.32 25.23
N ASP A 250 -0.66 3.62 24.98
CA ASP A 250 0.44 4.52 25.38
C ASP A 250 0.52 4.64 26.91
N ARG A 251 1.66 4.27 27.49
CA ARG A 251 1.97 4.43 28.91
C ARG A 251 2.96 5.54 29.19
N THR A 252 3.55 6.13 28.17
CA THR A 252 4.64 7.12 28.30
C THR A 252 4.17 8.56 28.50
N ARG A 253 2.86 8.80 28.48
CA ARG A 253 2.23 10.10 28.77
C ARG A 253 2.75 11.28 27.93
N GLY A 254 2.79 11.15 26.61
CA GLY A 254 2.77 12.32 25.78
C GLY A 254 3.91 12.48 24.79
N ALA A 255 3.64 13.32 23.79
CA ALA A 255 4.62 13.73 22.80
C ALA A 255 5.75 14.51 23.46
N LEU A 256 6.96 14.17 23.14
CA LEU A 256 8.15 14.88 23.62
C LEU A 256 8.50 16.07 22.72
N ARG A 257 7.91 16.13 21.53
CA ARG A 257 8.12 17.18 20.55
C ARG A 257 7.01 18.23 20.64
N LYS A 258 7.38 19.50 20.62
CA LYS A 258 6.41 20.62 20.63
C LYS A 258 5.74 20.81 19.27
N ASP A 259 6.37 20.36 18.20
CA ASP A 259 5.94 20.52 16.80
C ASP A 259 5.25 19.26 16.23
N ALA A 260 4.91 18.30 17.08
CA ALA A 260 4.23 17.07 16.71
C ALA A 260 3.00 16.82 17.61
N PRO A 261 1.94 16.18 17.09
CA PRO A 261 0.81 15.77 17.91
C PRO A 261 1.25 14.73 18.95
N LYS A 262 0.44 14.58 20.02
CA LYS A 262 0.64 13.48 20.99
C LYS A 262 0.49 12.13 20.31
N PRO A 263 1.12 11.05 20.82
CA PRO A 263 1.14 9.74 20.16
C PRO A 263 -0.24 9.23 19.70
N ALA A 264 -1.21 9.16 20.59
CA ALA A 264 -2.56 8.72 20.24
C ALA A 264 -3.25 9.67 19.23
N GLU A 265 -3.01 10.98 19.35
CA GLU A 265 -3.55 11.96 18.42
C GLU A 265 -2.87 11.86 17.05
N ALA A 266 -1.57 11.55 17.00
CA ALA A 266 -0.85 11.29 15.75
C ALA A 266 -1.46 10.10 14.99
N LEU A 267 -1.69 8.96 15.66
CA LEU A 267 -2.36 7.82 15.05
C LEU A 267 -3.76 8.18 14.57
N LYS A 268 -4.53 8.91 15.37
CA LYS A 268 -5.87 9.34 15.00
C LYS A 268 -5.86 10.21 13.75
N GLN A 269 -5.01 11.23 13.70
CA GLN A 269 -4.93 12.12 12.54
C GLN A 269 -4.40 11.42 11.30
N LEU A 270 -3.44 10.47 11.43
CA LEU A 270 -2.96 9.65 10.32
C LEU A 270 -4.09 8.78 9.74
N THR A 271 -4.82 8.09 10.59
CA THR A 271 -5.89 7.18 10.15
C THR A 271 -7.09 7.94 9.59
N GLU A 272 -7.66 8.88 10.34
CA GLU A 272 -8.80 9.68 9.88
C GLU A 272 -8.44 10.53 8.66
N GLY A 273 -7.24 11.13 8.66
CA GLY A 273 -6.76 11.98 7.56
C GLY A 273 -6.53 11.24 6.25
N THR A 274 -6.37 9.90 6.27
CA THR A 274 -6.18 9.06 5.09
C THR A 274 -7.37 8.15 4.80
N GLY A 275 -8.44 8.22 5.60
CA GLY A 275 -9.64 7.42 5.45
C GLY A 275 -9.56 6.02 6.06
N GLY A 276 -8.58 5.74 6.92
CA GLY A 276 -8.47 4.48 7.66
C GLY A 276 -9.14 4.51 9.03
N ARG A 277 -8.82 3.53 9.89
CA ARG A 277 -9.38 3.35 11.25
C ARG A 277 -8.32 2.95 12.25
N ILE A 278 -8.64 3.17 13.55
CA ILE A 278 -7.85 2.66 14.69
C ILE A 278 -8.58 1.50 15.32
N TYR A 279 -7.82 0.45 15.61
CA TYR A 279 -8.20 -0.69 16.42
C TYR A 279 -7.32 -0.75 17.67
N SER A 280 -7.81 -1.33 18.74
CA SER A 280 -7.02 -1.53 19.94
C SER A 280 -6.30 -2.87 19.92
N MET A 281 -5.05 -2.90 20.36
CA MET A 281 -4.31 -4.17 20.58
C MET A 281 -4.93 -4.99 21.76
N ASP A 282 -5.73 -4.37 22.60
CA ASP A 282 -6.44 -5.06 23.69
C ASP A 282 -7.70 -5.79 23.19
N ASP A 283 -8.16 -5.47 21.96
CA ASP A 283 -9.25 -6.19 21.28
C ASP A 283 -8.73 -7.48 20.62
N ASP A 284 -9.63 -8.28 20.06
CA ASP A 284 -9.21 -9.44 19.27
C ASP A 284 -8.56 -9.01 17.95
N VAL A 285 -7.25 -9.15 17.88
CA VAL A 285 -6.44 -8.78 16.71
C VAL A 285 -6.91 -9.47 15.42
N LYS A 286 -7.37 -10.73 15.51
CA LYS A 286 -7.88 -11.46 14.34
C LYS A 286 -9.14 -10.81 13.79
N THR A 287 -10.05 -10.41 14.66
CA THR A 287 -11.24 -9.66 14.26
C THR A 287 -10.87 -8.32 13.64
N SER A 288 -9.94 -7.55 14.24
CA SER A 288 -9.49 -6.28 13.72
C SER A 288 -8.85 -6.41 12.31
N VAL A 289 -7.99 -7.41 12.11
CA VAL A 289 -7.36 -7.69 10.81
C VAL A 289 -8.39 -8.13 9.78
N LYS A 290 -9.32 -9.00 10.18
CA LYS A 290 -10.42 -9.42 9.31
C LYS A 290 -11.26 -8.24 8.84
N GLU A 291 -11.63 -7.33 9.74
CA GLU A 291 -12.38 -6.12 9.38
C GLU A 291 -11.61 -5.22 8.40
N ILE A 292 -10.28 -5.05 8.58
CA ILE A 292 -9.43 -4.31 7.64
C ILE A 292 -9.49 -4.96 6.25
N CYS A 293 -9.29 -6.28 6.16
CA CYS A 293 -9.28 -6.99 4.88
C CYS A 293 -10.66 -6.99 4.21
N ASP A 294 -11.73 -7.22 4.98
CA ASP A 294 -13.10 -7.18 4.48
C ASP A 294 -13.46 -5.79 3.95
N GLU A 295 -13.06 -4.73 4.65
CA GLU A 295 -13.30 -3.36 4.24
C GLU A 295 -12.56 -3.01 2.94
N LEU A 296 -11.29 -3.42 2.81
CA LEU A 296 -10.49 -3.23 1.59
C LEU A 296 -11.09 -3.98 0.39
N ARG A 297 -11.70 -5.12 0.63
CA ARG A 297 -12.30 -5.97 -0.41
C ARG A 297 -13.68 -5.51 -0.84
N ASN A 298 -14.54 -5.22 0.13
CA ASN A 298 -15.98 -5.10 -0.10
C ASN A 298 -16.48 -3.65 -0.09
N ASN A 299 -15.80 -2.75 0.65
CA ASN A 299 -16.33 -1.43 0.95
C ASN A 299 -15.49 -0.30 0.35
N ARG A 300 -14.41 -0.61 -0.35
CA ARG A 300 -13.55 0.39 -0.98
C ARG A 300 -14.04 0.73 -2.38
N TYR A 301 -14.22 2.02 -2.63
CA TYR A 301 -14.60 2.61 -3.91
C TYR A 301 -13.57 3.60 -4.40
N GLN A 302 -13.51 3.79 -5.71
CA GLN A 302 -12.77 4.87 -6.35
C GLN A 302 -13.76 5.90 -6.90
N LEU A 303 -13.65 7.15 -6.42
CA LEU A 303 -14.31 8.31 -6.97
C LEU A 303 -13.34 9.01 -7.90
N THR A 304 -13.72 9.19 -9.17
CA THR A 304 -12.91 9.91 -10.16
C THR A 304 -13.62 11.15 -10.65
N TYR A 305 -12.87 12.24 -10.82
CA TYR A 305 -13.38 13.52 -11.30
C TYR A 305 -12.31 14.34 -11.99
N TYR A 306 -12.72 15.37 -12.72
CA TYR A 306 -11.84 16.41 -13.24
C TYR A 306 -12.04 17.67 -12.39
N PRO A 307 -10.99 18.17 -11.69
CA PRO A 307 -11.10 19.38 -10.89
C PRO A 307 -11.53 20.59 -11.74
N GLU A 308 -12.66 21.20 -11.42
CA GLU A 308 -13.20 22.35 -12.13
C GLU A 308 -13.56 23.48 -11.16
N GLY A 309 -13.21 24.71 -11.54
CA GLY A 309 -13.56 25.92 -10.77
C GLY A 309 -12.87 26.04 -9.42
N ILE A 310 -11.78 25.31 -9.20
CA ILE A 310 -11.04 25.27 -7.93
C ILE A 310 -9.57 25.67 -8.09
N ASN A 311 -8.98 26.19 -7.02
CA ASN A 311 -7.55 26.47 -6.96
C ASN A 311 -6.83 25.25 -6.37
N THR A 312 -6.05 24.56 -7.20
CA THR A 312 -5.31 23.34 -6.82
C THR A 312 -4.00 23.61 -6.08
N ILE A 313 -3.54 24.86 -5.99
CA ILE A 313 -2.29 25.25 -5.31
C ILE A 313 -2.45 25.13 -3.78
N ASN A 314 -3.66 25.34 -3.27
CA ASN A 314 -3.92 25.31 -1.82
C ASN A 314 -4.44 23.92 -1.38
N LYS A 315 -4.27 23.63 -0.08
CA LYS A 315 -4.93 22.51 0.59
C LYS A 315 -6.44 22.72 0.53
N ARG A 316 -7.20 21.71 0.11
CA ARG A 316 -8.65 21.80 -0.11
C ARG A 316 -9.40 20.78 0.74
N LEU A 317 -10.51 21.23 1.33
CA LEU A 317 -11.44 20.35 2.03
C LEU A 317 -12.23 19.52 1.01
N LEU A 318 -12.28 18.22 1.23
CA LEU A 318 -13.15 17.30 0.50
C LEU A 318 -14.40 17.05 1.33
N LEU A 319 -15.56 17.11 0.70
CA LEU A 319 -16.83 16.72 1.28
C LEU A 319 -17.55 15.76 0.35
N ILE A 320 -17.78 14.55 0.82
CA ILE A 320 -18.55 13.52 0.12
C ILE A 320 -19.76 13.19 0.98
N SER A 321 -20.93 13.24 0.40
CA SER A 321 -22.19 12.92 1.07
C SER A 321 -23.04 11.98 0.21
N SER A 322 -24.01 11.34 0.85
CA SER A 322 -25.00 10.51 0.17
C SER A 322 -26.40 11.07 0.41
N SER A 323 -27.25 10.98 -0.61
CA SER A 323 -28.68 11.26 -0.47
C SER A 323 -29.43 10.16 0.27
N GLU A 324 -28.81 8.97 0.45
CA GLU A 324 -29.37 7.86 1.20
C GLU A 324 -28.75 7.82 2.60
N ALA A 325 -29.58 7.95 3.65
CA ALA A 325 -29.14 7.97 5.05
C ALA A 325 -28.53 6.64 5.52
N SER A 326 -28.85 5.53 4.84
CA SER A 326 -28.30 4.20 5.14
C SER A 326 -26.84 4.02 4.69
N ILE A 327 -26.29 4.94 3.90
CA ILE A 327 -24.92 4.85 3.40
C ILE A 327 -23.98 5.61 4.31
N GLN A 328 -23.03 4.88 4.89
CA GLN A 328 -21.89 5.45 5.60
C GLN A 328 -20.70 5.62 4.68
N LEU A 329 -20.07 6.79 4.76
CA LEU A 329 -18.92 7.17 3.95
C LEU A 329 -17.74 7.54 4.83
N ARG A 330 -16.54 7.08 4.44
CA ARG A 330 -15.27 7.48 5.05
C ARG A 330 -14.22 7.67 3.96
N TYR A 331 -13.49 8.77 4.04
CA TYR A 331 -12.50 9.17 3.03
C TYR A 331 -11.49 10.14 3.65
N LYS A 332 -10.41 10.46 2.95
CA LYS A 332 -9.49 11.52 3.37
C LYS A 332 -10.21 12.86 3.38
N GLY A 333 -10.15 13.59 4.49
CA GLY A 333 -10.88 14.88 4.62
C GLY A 333 -10.27 16.02 3.80
N TRP A 334 -9.04 15.87 3.29
CA TRP A 334 -8.32 16.94 2.61
C TRP A 334 -7.59 16.45 1.39
N HIS A 335 -7.55 17.29 0.36
CA HIS A 335 -6.64 17.14 -0.76
C HIS A 335 -5.43 18.08 -0.56
N PRO A 336 -4.19 17.56 -0.58
CA PRO A 336 -3.01 18.41 -0.43
C PRO A 336 -2.86 19.35 -1.64
N PRO A 337 -2.04 20.43 -1.48
CA PRO A 337 -1.74 21.31 -2.59
C PRO A 337 -1.03 20.55 -3.69
N HIS A 338 -1.43 20.79 -4.94
CA HIS A 338 -0.72 20.23 -6.08
C HIS A 338 0.58 20.98 -6.28
N LYS A 339 1.72 20.34 -6.03
CA LYS A 339 3.04 20.89 -6.38
C LYS A 339 3.18 20.82 -7.92
N MET A 340 3.28 21.96 -8.57
CA MET A 340 3.62 22.06 -10.01
C MET A 340 5.03 21.55 -10.27
#